data_df8f583854809736af83c73986dca464
#
_entry.id   df8f583854809736af83c73986dca464
#
_cell.length_a   1.000
_cell.length_b   1.000
_cell.length_c   1.000
_cell.angle_alpha   90.00
_cell.angle_beta   90.00
_cell.angle_gamma   90.00
#
_symmetry.space_group_name_H-M   'P 1'
#
loop_
_entity.id
_entity.type
_entity.pdbx_description
1 polymer ?
#
loop_
_entity_poly.entity_id
_entity_poly.type
_entity_poly.pdbx_seq_one_letter_code
_entity_poly.pdbx_strand_id
1 'polypeptide(L)'
;MPTTPDLWHHYGRDRATRDRAVPRAFRWDWAQADGPGAEVLGDLGGRVLGELGSGAGRHAAHLVAYHAPAEVMAVDASPAQHARADGLYGHLAPRLNFVHAGAVEHLRGRARAYDVLYSVFGAVDFTEPRELLPVACAALRPGGRLVFSTLARHVGGAPARPEVTATEIPARTPDGARVSMRRWVLAESVWVTALERSGFTGVRTDVLPAAGDREHAADTLLLTAFRAVG
;
A
#
# COMPACT_ATOMS: atom_id res chain seq x y z
N MET A 1 17.34 -22.48 -6.15
CA MET A 1 16.41 -22.07 -5.09
C MET A 1 15.00 -22.15 -5.66
N PRO A 2 14.04 -22.84 -5.00
CA PRO A 2 12.66 -22.77 -5.47
C PRO A 2 12.20 -21.32 -5.42
N THR A 3 11.75 -20.79 -6.55
CA THR A 3 11.19 -19.43 -6.64
C THR A 3 9.87 -19.40 -5.87
N THR A 4 9.72 -18.45 -4.93
CA THR A 4 8.45 -18.26 -4.23
C THR A 4 7.35 -17.99 -5.25
N PRO A 5 6.21 -18.71 -5.22
CA PRO A 5 5.15 -18.51 -6.20
C PRO A 5 4.56 -17.10 -6.10
N ASP A 6 4.24 -16.50 -7.25
CA ASP A 6 3.58 -15.19 -7.32
C ASP A 6 2.10 -15.32 -6.93
N LEU A 7 1.77 -15.07 -5.66
CA LEU A 7 0.42 -15.19 -5.12
C LEU A 7 -0.53 -14.06 -5.60
N TRP A 8 0.02 -13.02 -6.22
CA TRP A 8 -0.73 -11.89 -6.78
C TRP A 8 -0.97 -12.00 -8.28
N HIS A 9 -0.50 -13.09 -8.91
CA HIS A 9 -0.57 -13.30 -10.36
C HIS A 9 -1.98 -13.07 -10.95
N HIS A 10 -3.03 -13.55 -10.26
CA HIS A 10 -4.41 -13.46 -10.72
C HIS A 10 -5.14 -12.19 -10.25
N TYR A 11 -4.59 -11.46 -9.29
CA TYR A 11 -5.27 -10.33 -8.69
C TYR A 11 -5.46 -9.17 -9.69
N GLY A 12 -6.68 -8.63 -9.75
CA GLY A 12 -7.00 -7.46 -10.58
C GLY A 12 -6.89 -7.66 -12.10
N ARG A 13 -6.70 -8.90 -12.59
CA ARG A 13 -6.55 -9.19 -14.03
C ARG A 13 -7.71 -8.66 -14.85
N ASP A 14 -8.93 -8.94 -14.44
CA ASP A 14 -10.13 -8.56 -15.18
C ASP A 14 -10.37 -7.05 -15.21
N ARG A 15 -10.02 -6.36 -14.11
CA ARG A 15 -10.11 -4.89 -14.03
C ARG A 15 -9.11 -4.23 -14.97
N ALA A 16 -7.87 -4.71 -15.01
CA ALA A 16 -6.81 -4.16 -15.84
C ALA A 16 -7.06 -4.34 -17.34
N THR A 17 -7.77 -5.39 -17.75
CA THR A 17 -8.14 -5.62 -19.17
C THR A 17 -9.26 -4.70 -19.64
N ARG A 18 -10.16 -4.27 -18.75
CA ARG A 18 -11.34 -3.46 -19.07
C ARG A 18 -11.09 -1.96 -19.06
N ASP A 19 -10.16 -1.48 -18.23
CA ASP A 19 -9.95 -0.05 -18.00
C ASP A 19 -8.45 0.26 -17.98
N ARG A 20 -7.96 0.80 -19.10
CA ARG A 20 -6.59 1.26 -19.28
C ARG A 20 -6.40 2.74 -18.99
N ALA A 21 -7.48 3.47 -18.75
CA ALA A 21 -7.39 4.89 -18.46
C ALA A 21 -6.78 5.11 -17.05
N VAL A 22 -6.07 6.23 -16.91
CA VAL A 22 -5.64 6.69 -15.59
C VAL A 22 -6.89 6.99 -14.75
N PRO A 23 -7.04 6.40 -13.54
CA PRO A 23 -8.19 6.65 -12.68
C PRO A 23 -8.32 8.14 -12.37
N ARG A 24 -9.52 8.69 -12.49
CA ARG A 24 -9.79 10.08 -12.12
C ARG A 24 -9.89 10.32 -10.61
N ALA A 25 -10.13 9.26 -9.84
CA ALA A 25 -10.24 9.31 -8.39
C ALA A 25 -9.18 8.43 -7.72
N PHE A 26 -8.65 8.92 -6.62
CA PHE A 26 -7.86 8.16 -5.65
C PHE A 26 -8.75 7.91 -4.43
N ARG A 27 -8.81 6.69 -3.91
CA ARG A 27 -9.65 6.34 -2.77
C ARG A 27 -8.91 5.40 -1.82
N TRP A 28 -9.13 5.59 -0.53
CA TRP A 28 -8.52 4.81 0.55
C TRP A 28 -9.39 3.68 1.07
N ASP A 29 -10.71 3.75 0.84
CA ASP A 29 -11.66 2.74 1.31
C ASP A 29 -11.49 1.38 0.62
N TRP A 30 -11.93 0.31 1.27
CA TRP A 30 -11.79 -1.06 0.75
C TRP A 30 -12.45 -1.25 -0.62
N ALA A 31 -13.59 -0.62 -0.82
CA ALA A 31 -14.30 -0.67 -2.10
C ALA A 31 -13.71 0.25 -3.17
N GLN A 32 -12.81 1.18 -2.79
CA GLN A 32 -12.28 2.26 -3.62
C GLN A 32 -13.38 3.08 -4.30
N ALA A 33 -14.45 3.34 -3.58
CA ALA A 33 -15.65 3.99 -4.09
C ALA A 33 -15.92 5.36 -3.47
N ASP A 34 -15.62 5.54 -2.19
CA ASP A 34 -16.00 6.73 -1.42
C ASP A 34 -14.89 7.16 -0.43
N GLY A 35 -15.14 8.21 0.34
CA GLY A 35 -14.23 8.71 1.37
C GLY A 35 -13.14 9.63 0.84
N PRO A 36 -12.09 9.86 1.65
CA PRO A 36 -11.01 10.78 1.31
C PRO A 36 -10.23 10.33 0.08
N GLY A 37 -9.60 11.30 -0.60
CA GLY A 37 -8.78 11.11 -1.79
C GLY A 37 -7.29 11.33 -1.51
N ALA A 38 -6.57 11.78 -2.55
CA ALA A 38 -5.14 12.02 -2.49
C ALA A 38 -4.74 13.17 -1.54
N GLU A 39 -5.68 14.03 -1.14
CA GLU A 39 -5.44 15.13 -0.19
C GLU A 39 -4.91 14.67 1.16
N VAL A 40 -5.15 13.42 1.57
CA VAL A 40 -4.57 12.83 2.79
C VAL A 40 -3.05 12.77 2.73
N LEU A 41 -2.49 12.64 1.52
CA LEU A 41 -1.05 12.67 1.30
C LEU A 41 -0.44 14.06 1.46
N GLY A 42 -1.27 15.12 1.52
CA GLY A 42 -0.86 16.53 1.61
C GLY A 42 -0.44 17.12 0.26
N ASP A 43 0.34 18.19 0.30
CA ASP A 43 0.88 18.79 -0.93
C ASP A 43 1.96 17.89 -1.53
N LEU A 44 1.73 17.48 -2.77
CA LEU A 44 2.58 16.54 -3.52
C LEU A 44 3.42 17.23 -4.60
N GLY A 45 3.19 18.52 -4.87
CA GLY A 45 3.92 19.26 -5.90
C GLY A 45 5.44 19.20 -5.68
N GLY A 46 6.18 18.67 -6.65
CA GLY A 46 7.63 18.51 -6.59
C GLY A 46 8.16 17.51 -5.55
N ARG A 47 7.32 16.68 -4.95
CA ARG A 47 7.70 15.68 -3.94
C ARG A 47 8.10 14.35 -4.57
N VAL A 48 8.94 13.59 -3.87
CA VAL A 48 9.32 12.21 -4.20
C VAL A 48 8.46 11.27 -3.37
N LEU A 49 7.69 10.42 -4.05
CA LEU A 49 6.74 9.50 -3.44
C LEU A 49 7.14 8.05 -3.64
N GLY A 50 6.77 7.18 -2.68
CA GLY A 50 6.89 5.74 -2.82
C GLY A 50 5.56 5.04 -2.53
N GLU A 51 5.03 4.26 -3.49
CA GLU A 51 3.89 3.37 -3.29
C GLU A 51 4.39 1.97 -2.92
N LEU A 52 3.96 1.44 -1.79
CA LEU A 52 4.37 0.13 -1.28
C LEU A 52 3.28 -0.90 -1.52
N GLY A 53 3.51 -1.82 -2.46
CA GLY A 53 2.51 -2.76 -2.95
C GLY A 53 1.59 -2.10 -3.96
N SER A 54 2.16 -1.58 -5.04
CA SER A 54 1.44 -0.75 -6.04
C SER A 54 0.48 -1.53 -6.93
N GLY A 55 0.56 -2.86 -6.93
CA GLY A 55 -0.23 -3.69 -7.82
C GLY A 55 -0.07 -3.25 -9.28
N ALA A 56 -1.19 -3.02 -9.97
CA ALA A 56 -1.18 -2.55 -11.36
C ALA A 56 -0.86 -1.05 -11.52
N GLY A 57 -0.41 -0.34 -10.47
CA GLY A 57 0.08 1.03 -10.55
C GLY A 57 -0.98 2.12 -10.69
N ARG A 58 -2.25 1.82 -10.41
CA ARG A 58 -3.38 2.74 -10.65
C ARG A 58 -3.32 4.01 -9.79
N HIS A 59 -2.97 3.89 -8.52
CA HIS A 59 -2.85 5.04 -7.61
C HIS A 59 -1.63 5.90 -7.98
N ALA A 60 -0.47 5.28 -8.26
CA ALA A 60 0.71 6.01 -8.70
C ALA A 60 0.47 6.77 -10.00
N ALA A 61 -0.21 6.15 -10.99
CA ALA A 61 -0.57 6.81 -12.25
C ALA A 61 -1.51 8.02 -12.01
N HIS A 62 -2.50 7.88 -11.11
CA HIS A 62 -3.36 9.00 -10.71
C HIS A 62 -2.54 10.18 -10.15
N LEU A 63 -1.63 9.91 -9.21
CA LEU A 63 -0.83 10.96 -8.58
C LEU A 63 0.05 11.69 -9.61
N VAL A 64 0.69 10.96 -10.51
CA VAL A 64 1.50 11.57 -11.59
C VAL A 64 0.66 12.42 -12.54
N ALA A 65 -0.56 11.97 -12.87
CA ALA A 65 -1.42 12.67 -13.81
C ALA A 65 -2.05 13.94 -13.24
N TYR A 66 -2.38 13.95 -11.93
CA TYR A 66 -3.23 15.01 -11.36
C TYR A 66 -2.59 15.84 -10.24
N HIS A 67 -1.42 15.43 -9.68
CA HIS A 67 -0.82 16.07 -8.48
C HIS A 67 0.62 16.56 -8.67
N ALA A 68 1.18 16.44 -9.88
CA ALA A 68 2.50 16.95 -10.26
C ALA A 68 3.65 16.63 -9.27
N PRO A 69 3.80 15.39 -8.78
CA PRO A 69 4.98 15.02 -8.00
C PRO A 69 6.24 15.13 -8.87
N ALA A 70 7.41 15.26 -8.22
CA ALA A 70 8.69 15.16 -8.94
C ALA A 70 8.87 13.74 -9.48
N GLU A 71 8.58 12.74 -8.64
CA GLU A 71 8.73 11.32 -8.98
C GLU A 71 7.82 10.46 -8.10
N VAL A 72 7.30 9.37 -8.66
CA VAL A 72 6.63 8.28 -7.94
C VAL A 72 7.33 6.96 -8.25
N MET A 73 7.86 6.32 -7.20
CA MET A 73 8.40 4.95 -7.24
C MET A 73 7.30 3.98 -6.83
N ALA A 74 6.75 3.23 -7.76
CA ALA A 74 5.69 2.26 -7.54
C ALA A 74 6.29 0.86 -7.39
N VAL A 75 6.35 0.36 -6.14
CA VAL A 75 7.06 -0.87 -5.77
C VAL A 75 6.09 -2.02 -5.59
N ASP A 76 6.31 -3.13 -6.27
CA ASP A 76 5.55 -4.37 -6.08
C ASP A 76 6.44 -5.60 -6.20
N ALA A 77 6.19 -6.59 -5.34
CA ALA A 77 6.95 -7.84 -5.30
C ALA A 77 6.48 -8.86 -6.36
N SER A 78 5.29 -8.65 -6.94
CA SER A 78 4.72 -9.55 -7.94
C SER A 78 5.24 -9.21 -9.35
N PRO A 79 5.93 -10.12 -10.04
CA PRO A 79 6.34 -9.90 -11.42
C PRO A 79 5.15 -9.71 -12.36
N ALA A 80 4.00 -10.36 -12.09
CA ALA A 80 2.80 -10.20 -12.89
C ALA A 80 2.15 -8.82 -12.72
N GLN A 81 2.15 -8.29 -11.49
CA GLN A 81 1.66 -6.93 -11.23
C GLN A 81 2.58 -5.89 -11.85
N HIS A 82 3.90 -6.04 -11.68
CA HIS A 82 4.89 -5.15 -12.28
C HIS A 82 4.74 -5.08 -13.81
N ALA A 83 4.71 -6.23 -14.49
CA ALA A 83 4.53 -6.28 -15.96
C ALA A 83 3.21 -5.64 -16.40
N ARG A 84 2.14 -5.80 -15.62
CA ARG A 84 0.84 -5.18 -15.89
C ARG A 84 0.88 -3.66 -15.72
N ALA A 85 1.50 -3.19 -14.64
CA ALA A 85 1.67 -1.77 -14.37
C ALA A 85 2.48 -1.06 -15.46
N ASP A 86 3.58 -1.66 -15.87
CA ASP A 86 4.42 -1.15 -16.96
C ASP A 86 3.65 -1.10 -18.30
N GLY A 87 2.92 -2.16 -18.64
CA GLY A 87 2.09 -2.21 -19.84
C GLY A 87 0.91 -1.21 -19.85
N LEU A 88 0.39 -0.81 -18.68
CA LEU A 88 -0.67 0.17 -18.57
C LEU A 88 -0.13 1.61 -18.54
N TYR A 89 0.90 1.87 -17.74
CA TYR A 89 1.31 3.23 -17.36
C TYR A 89 2.80 3.52 -17.55
N GLY A 90 3.58 2.63 -18.16
CA GLY A 90 5.00 2.86 -18.46
C GLY A 90 5.27 4.11 -19.29
N HIS A 91 4.28 4.56 -20.08
CA HIS A 91 4.34 5.82 -20.84
C HIS A 91 4.39 7.09 -19.96
N LEU A 92 4.13 6.98 -18.64
CA LEU A 92 4.22 8.10 -17.70
C LEU A 92 5.65 8.32 -17.16
N ALA A 93 6.62 7.50 -17.58
CA ALA A 93 8.05 7.75 -17.29
C ALA A 93 8.49 9.11 -17.87
N PRO A 94 9.47 9.82 -17.27
CA PRO A 94 10.27 9.38 -16.12
C PRO A 94 9.64 9.71 -14.74
N ARG A 95 8.47 10.33 -14.68
CA ARG A 95 7.85 10.71 -13.40
C ARG A 95 7.22 9.53 -12.64
N LEU A 96 6.86 8.46 -13.34
CA LEU A 96 6.40 7.20 -12.76
C LEU A 96 7.38 6.09 -13.10
N ASN A 97 7.95 5.47 -12.07
CA ASN A 97 8.90 4.38 -12.21
C ASN A 97 8.38 3.15 -11.47
N PHE A 98 8.21 2.04 -12.18
CA PHE A 98 7.82 0.75 -11.61
C PHE A 98 9.05 -0.03 -11.16
N VAL A 99 9.01 -0.57 -9.94
CA VAL A 99 10.10 -1.33 -9.33
C VAL A 99 9.61 -2.70 -8.92
N HIS A 100 10.17 -3.75 -9.53
CA HIS A 100 9.92 -5.12 -9.13
C HIS A 100 10.84 -5.48 -7.96
N ALA A 101 10.34 -5.33 -6.74
CA ALA A 101 11.06 -5.65 -5.50
C ALA A 101 10.09 -5.80 -4.32
N GLY A 102 10.51 -6.51 -3.28
CA GLY A 102 9.84 -6.44 -1.99
C GLY A 102 9.99 -5.05 -1.35
N ALA A 103 8.97 -4.57 -0.64
CA ALA A 103 8.98 -3.23 -0.05
C ALA A 103 10.15 -3.03 0.93
N VAL A 104 10.44 -4.00 1.79
CA VAL A 104 11.57 -3.96 2.72
C VAL A 104 12.91 -3.95 1.98
N GLU A 105 13.06 -4.79 0.96
CA GLU A 105 14.26 -4.84 0.12
C GLU A 105 14.50 -3.49 -0.57
N HIS A 106 13.46 -2.94 -1.18
CA HIS A 106 13.54 -1.66 -1.88
C HIS A 106 13.92 -0.50 -0.95
N LEU A 107 13.35 -0.45 0.26
CA LEU A 107 13.59 0.66 1.20
C LEU A 107 14.96 0.56 1.90
N ARG A 108 15.55 -0.64 2.02
CA ARG A 108 16.90 -0.79 2.58
C ARG A 108 17.92 -0.03 1.73
N GLY A 109 18.76 0.77 2.38
CA GLY A 109 19.76 1.60 1.71
C GLY A 109 19.23 2.88 1.07
N ARG A 110 17.93 3.20 1.18
CA ARG A 110 17.29 4.41 0.64
C ARG A 110 16.95 5.43 1.73
N ALA A 111 17.87 5.66 2.66
CA ALA A 111 17.64 6.61 3.75
C ALA A 111 17.32 8.01 3.22
N ARG A 112 16.27 8.64 3.77
CA ARG A 112 15.84 10.01 3.43
C ARG A 112 15.58 10.24 1.94
N ALA A 113 15.12 9.22 1.22
CA ALA A 113 14.85 9.32 -0.21
C ALA A 113 13.45 9.90 -0.50
N TYR A 114 12.47 9.67 0.38
CA TYR A 114 11.07 9.96 0.13
C TYR A 114 10.52 11.09 0.99
N ASP A 115 9.65 11.92 0.43
CA ASP A 115 8.82 12.87 1.16
C ASP A 115 7.55 12.20 1.68
N VAL A 116 6.99 11.28 0.90
CA VAL A 116 5.77 10.53 1.24
C VAL A 116 5.95 9.06 0.85
N LEU A 117 5.64 8.16 1.77
CA LEU A 117 5.40 6.75 1.49
C LEU A 117 3.92 6.45 1.70
N TYR A 118 3.34 5.63 0.84
CA TYR A 118 1.95 5.22 1.01
C TYR A 118 1.69 3.77 0.58
N SER A 119 0.60 3.19 1.10
CA SER A 119 0.18 1.82 0.77
C SER A 119 -1.34 1.72 0.87
N VAL A 120 -2.02 1.33 -0.20
CA VAL A 120 -3.47 1.16 -0.23
C VAL A 120 -3.79 -0.32 -0.28
N PHE A 121 -4.09 -0.94 0.87
CA PHE A 121 -4.23 -2.40 1.04
C PHE A 121 -3.09 -3.19 0.37
N GLY A 122 -1.90 -2.60 0.35
CA GLY A 122 -0.72 -3.09 -0.35
C GLY A 122 0.28 -3.75 0.59
N ALA A 123 1.58 -3.45 0.40
CA ALA A 123 2.66 -4.16 1.10
C ALA A 123 2.57 -4.08 2.63
N VAL A 124 1.95 -3.04 3.21
CA VAL A 124 1.80 -2.93 4.68
C VAL A 124 0.95 -4.07 5.24
N ASP A 125 -0.07 -4.51 4.52
CA ASP A 125 -0.93 -5.62 4.93
C ASP A 125 -0.24 -6.99 4.84
N PHE A 126 0.81 -7.13 4.02
CA PHE A 126 1.40 -8.41 3.64
C PHE A 126 2.89 -8.56 4.00
N THR A 127 3.43 -7.56 4.69
CA THR A 127 4.83 -7.57 5.16
C THR A 127 4.85 -7.46 6.68
N GLU A 128 5.73 -8.21 7.35
CA GLU A 128 5.90 -8.13 8.82
C GLU A 128 6.12 -6.68 9.26
N PRO A 129 5.23 -6.09 10.07
CA PRO A 129 5.33 -4.69 10.47
C PRO A 129 6.64 -4.33 11.17
N ARG A 130 7.21 -5.27 11.96
CA ARG A 130 8.49 -5.07 12.66
C ARG A 130 9.68 -4.97 11.71
N GLU A 131 9.56 -5.49 10.48
CA GLU A 131 10.58 -5.36 9.44
C GLU A 131 10.35 -4.13 8.56
N LEU A 132 9.08 -3.89 8.17
CA LEU A 132 8.74 -2.84 7.23
C LEU A 132 8.78 -1.44 7.84
N LEU A 133 8.16 -1.25 9.01
CA LEU A 133 7.96 0.10 9.56
C LEU A 133 9.27 0.82 9.91
N PRO A 134 10.31 0.16 10.50
CA PRO A 134 11.58 0.83 10.76
C PRO A 134 12.29 1.28 9.48
N VAL A 135 12.30 0.46 8.43
CA VAL A 135 12.95 0.84 7.15
C VAL A 135 12.14 1.89 6.40
N ALA A 136 10.82 1.88 6.52
CA ALA A 136 9.96 2.95 5.98
C ALA A 136 10.23 4.29 6.68
N CYS A 137 10.33 4.28 8.01
CA CYS A 137 10.69 5.48 8.77
C CYS A 137 12.08 6.01 8.36
N ALA A 138 13.08 5.14 8.24
CA ALA A 138 14.43 5.52 7.82
C ALA A 138 14.48 6.07 6.39
N ALA A 139 13.64 5.57 5.49
CA ALA A 139 13.57 5.97 4.09
C ALA A 139 12.89 7.33 3.87
N LEU A 140 12.04 7.77 4.80
CA LEU A 140 11.43 9.10 4.75
C LEU A 140 12.45 10.20 5.07
N ARG A 141 12.28 11.38 4.51
CA ARG A 141 12.95 12.62 4.93
C ARG A 141 12.43 13.07 6.30
N PRO A 142 13.18 13.85 7.08
CA PRO A 142 12.64 14.50 8.28
C PRO A 142 11.35 15.26 7.96
N GLY A 143 10.29 15.07 8.75
CA GLY A 143 8.95 15.60 8.47
C GLY A 143 8.17 14.89 7.37
N GLY A 144 8.78 13.92 6.69
CA GLY A 144 8.07 13.06 5.73
C GLY A 144 7.03 12.17 6.41
N ARG A 145 6.09 11.64 5.62
CA ARG A 145 4.95 10.89 6.16
C ARG A 145 4.79 9.52 5.52
N LEU A 146 4.27 8.59 6.31
CA LEU A 146 3.71 7.32 5.86
C LEU A 146 2.18 7.39 5.98
N VAL A 147 1.46 7.06 4.91
CA VAL A 147 0.00 6.93 4.92
C VAL A 147 -0.37 5.57 4.39
N PHE A 148 -1.23 4.84 5.09
CA PHE A 148 -1.71 3.57 4.57
C PHE A 148 -3.13 3.25 5.00
N SER A 149 -3.82 2.52 4.14
CA SER A 149 -5.11 1.90 4.46
C SER A 149 -4.97 0.40 4.62
N THR A 150 -5.61 -0.12 5.64
CA THR A 150 -5.71 -1.54 5.96
C THR A 150 -7.13 -1.88 6.42
N LEU A 151 -7.45 -3.14 6.63
CA LEU A 151 -8.74 -3.55 7.17
C LEU A 151 -8.83 -3.21 8.68
N ALA A 152 -9.93 -2.56 9.11
CA ALA A 152 -10.22 -2.33 10.52
C ALA A 152 -10.65 -3.62 11.25
N ARG A 153 -11.19 -4.60 10.50
CA ARG A 153 -11.53 -5.97 10.93
C ARG A 153 -11.39 -6.92 9.74
N HIS A 154 -11.34 -8.20 9.98
CA HIS A 154 -11.33 -9.18 8.89
C HIS A 154 -12.58 -9.08 8.03
N VAL A 155 -12.46 -9.37 6.73
CA VAL A 155 -13.60 -9.62 5.85
C VAL A 155 -14.42 -10.77 6.47
N GLY A 156 -15.74 -10.59 6.60
CA GLY A 156 -16.59 -11.53 7.36
C GLY A 156 -16.77 -11.15 8.84
N GLY A 157 -16.20 -10.02 9.30
CA GLY A 157 -16.53 -9.38 10.57
C GLY A 157 -15.71 -9.84 11.79
N ALA A 158 -14.84 -10.82 11.66
CA ALA A 158 -13.96 -11.22 12.78
C ALA A 158 -13.07 -10.05 13.23
N PRO A 159 -12.81 -9.89 14.54
CA PRO A 159 -12.05 -8.77 15.08
C PRO A 159 -10.59 -8.79 14.57
N ALA A 160 -10.01 -7.60 14.46
CA ALA A 160 -8.58 -7.43 14.20
C ALA A 160 -7.73 -8.03 15.34
N ARG A 161 -6.49 -8.40 15.05
CA ARG A 161 -5.58 -9.02 16.02
C ARG A 161 -5.15 -8.02 17.10
N PRO A 162 -5.19 -8.41 18.38
CA PRO A 162 -4.77 -7.55 19.50
C PRO A 162 -3.25 -7.51 19.69
N GLU A 163 -2.49 -8.16 18.83
CA GLU A 163 -1.03 -8.22 18.83
C GLU A 163 -0.49 -8.30 17.40
N VAL A 164 0.83 -8.05 17.21
CA VAL A 164 1.47 -8.12 15.89
C VAL A 164 1.64 -9.58 15.48
N THR A 165 0.55 -10.17 14.97
CA THR A 165 0.50 -11.52 14.42
C THR A 165 -0.29 -11.54 13.12
N ALA A 166 0.20 -12.29 12.14
CA ALA A 166 -0.48 -12.47 10.87
C ALA A 166 -1.66 -13.45 10.98
N THR A 167 -2.61 -13.29 10.09
CA THR A 167 -3.67 -14.27 9.82
C THR A 167 -3.41 -14.90 8.46
N GLU A 168 -3.56 -16.21 8.37
CA GLU A 168 -3.52 -16.92 7.08
C GLU A 168 -4.81 -16.69 6.32
N ILE A 169 -4.70 -16.23 5.09
CA ILE A 169 -5.82 -16.06 4.18
C ILE A 169 -5.64 -16.91 2.92
N PRO A 170 -6.74 -17.35 2.26
CA PRO A 170 -6.65 -18.12 1.02
C PRO A 170 -5.95 -17.36 -0.10
N ALA A 171 -5.08 -18.04 -0.82
CA ALA A 171 -4.41 -17.55 -2.02
C ALA A 171 -4.36 -18.62 -3.10
N ARG A 172 -3.91 -18.25 -4.30
CA ARG A 172 -3.68 -19.17 -5.42
C ARG A 172 -2.33 -18.90 -6.06
N THR A 173 -1.65 -19.96 -6.41
CA THR A 173 -0.44 -19.91 -7.23
C THR A 173 -0.77 -19.58 -8.69
N PRO A 174 0.19 -19.22 -9.55
CA PRO A 174 -0.05 -18.95 -10.97
C PRO A 174 -0.71 -20.09 -11.74
N ASP A 175 -0.44 -21.35 -11.37
CA ASP A 175 -1.06 -22.57 -11.91
C ASP A 175 -2.42 -22.90 -11.29
N GLY A 176 -2.91 -22.07 -10.34
CA GLY A 176 -4.23 -22.17 -9.73
C GLY A 176 -4.31 -23.04 -8.48
N ALA A 177 -3.21 -23.62 -8.00
CA ALA A 177 -3.20 -24.39 -6.76
C ALA A 177 -3.59 -23.52 -5.55
N ARG A 178 -4.37 -24.11 -4.64
CA ARG A 178 -4.80 -23.43 -3.39
C ARG A 178 -3.65 -23.44 -2.39
N VAL A 179 -3.32 -22.27 -1.89
CA VAL A 179 -2.32 -22.06 -0.85
C VAL A 179 -2.84 -21.02 0.14
N SER A 180 -2.06 -20.68 1.16
CA SER A 180 -2.33 -19.54 2.04
C SER A 180 -1.25 -18.47 1.91
N MET A 181 -1.60 -17.24 2.30
CA MET A 181 -0.67 -16.14 2.49
C MET A 181 -0.95 -15.43 3.80
N ARG A 182 0.07 -14.84 4.40
CA ARG A 182 -0.06 -14.05 5.62
C ARG A 182 -0.61 -12.65 5.32
N ARG A 183 -1.54 -12.20 6.15
CA ARG A 183 -2.06 -10.83 6.16
C ARG A 183 -2.11 -10.30 7.60
N TRP A 184 -1.68 -9.06 7.78
CA TRP A 184 -1.73 -8.37 9.08
C TRP A 184 -2.97 -7.47 9.12
N VAL A 185 -4.01 -7.93 9.85
CA VAL A 185 -5.20 -7.15 10.19
C VAL A 185 -5.14 -6.93 11.70
N LEU A 186 -4.53 -5.83 12.11
CA LEU A 186 -4.22 -5.52 13.51
C LEU A 186 -5.19 -4.48 14.07
N ALA A 187 -5.47 -4.56 15.35
CA ALA A 187 -6.23 -3.53 16.05
C ALA A 187 -5.52 -2.17 15.95
N GLU A 188 -6.31 -1.09 15.93
CA GLU A 188 -5.81 0.28 15.81
C GLU A 188 -4.68 0.58 16.78
N SER A 189 -4.86 0.26 18.07
CA SER A 189 -3.86 0.49 19.11
C SER A 189 -2.55 -0.28 18.87
N VAL A 190 -2.63 -1.43 18.20
CA VAL A 190 -1.45 -2.25 17.86
C VAL A 190 -0.67 -1.59 16.72
N TRP A 191 -1.37 -1.07 15.70
CA TRP A 191 -0.72 -0.28 14.64
C TRP A 191 -0.07 0.98 15.18
N VAL A 192 -0.76 1.75 16.03
CA VAL A 192 -0.22 2.97 16.66
C VAL A 192 1.07 2.64 17.42
N THR A 193 1.02 1.63 18.30
CA THR A 193 2.20 1.19 19.07
C THR A 193 3.35 0.74 18.15
N ALA A 194 3.05 0.00 17.08
CA ALA A 194 4.08 -0.46 16.14
C ALA A 194 4.74 0.70 15.39
N LEU A 195 3.98 1.68 14.97
CA LEU A 195 4.48 2.90 14.31
C LEU A 195 5.38 3.70 15.26
N GLU A 196 4.92 3.98 16.48
CA GLU A 196 5.69 4.73 17.48
C GLU A 196 7.02 4.05 17.84
N ARG A 197 6.99 2.72 18.06
CA ARG A 197 8.21 1.92 18.30
C ARG A 197 9.17 1.91 17.11
N SER A 198 8.68 2.18 15.90
CA SER A 198 9.49 2.26 14.68
C SER A 198 10.04 3.67 14.40
N GLY A 199 9.81 4.65 15.33
CA GLY A 199 10.33 6.00 15.22
C GLY A 199 9.40 7.00 14.54
N PHE A 200 8.15 6.63 14.28
CA PHE A 200 7.13 7.57 13.82
C PHE A 200 6.53 8.36 14.98
N THR A 201 6.04 9.55 14.66
CA THR A 201 5.38 10.49 15.59
C THR A 201 4.09 11.01 14.96
N GLY A 202 3.23 11.64 15.77
CA GLY A 202 2.01 12.28 15.28
C GLY A 202 1.06 11.31 14.57
N VAL A 203 0.98 10.07 15.06
CA VAL A 203 0.11 9.04 14.47
C VAL A 203 -1.35 9.47 14.58
N ARG A 204 -2.06 9.42 13.46
CA ARG A 204 -3.50 9.68 13.36
C ARG A 204 -4.17 8.48 12.72
N THR A 205 -5.39 8.20 13.14
CA THR A 205 -6.19 7.07 12.68
C THR A 205 -7.60 7.55 12.37
N ASP A 206 -8.16 7.06 11.26
CA ASP A 206 -9.54 7.28 10.86
C ASP A 206 -10.15 5.94 10.45
N VAL A 207 -11.37 5.66 10.90
CA VAL A 207 -12.13 4.50 10.45
C VAL A 207 -13.10 4.96 9.36
N LEU A 208 -12.88 4.47 8.14
CA LEU A 208 -13.80 4.68 7.03
C LEU A 208 -14.77 3.51 6.99
N PRO A 209 -16.08 3.78 7.21
CA PRO A 209 -17.07 2.71 7.22
C PRO A 209 -17.21 2.07 5.85
N ALA A 210 -17.55 0.79 5.84
CA ALA A 210 -17.84 0.09 4.61
C ALA A 210 -19.05 0.70 3.91
N ALA A 211 -18.93 0.98 2.60
CA ALA A 211 -20.05 1.46 1.81
C ALA A 211 -20.99 0.29 1.47
N GLY A 212 -22.23 0.36 1.98
CA GLY A 212 -23.33 -0.54 1.63
C GLY A 212 -23.30 -1.92 2.29
N ASP A 213 -24.42 -2.62 2.16
CA ASP A 213 -24.70 -3.93 2.74
C ASP A 213 -24.19 -5.04 1.80
N ARG A 214 -22.87 -5.23 1.75
CA ARG A 214 -22.27 -6.27 0.90
C ARG A 214 -21.57 -7.33 1.75
N GLU A 215 -21.80 -8.58 1.44
CA GLU A 215 -21.22 -9.77 2.08
C GLU A 215 -19.68 -9.74 2.21
N HIS A 216 -19.01 -8.88 1.42
CA HIS A 216 -17.57 -8.68 1.42
C HIS A 216 -17.15 -7.24 1.78
N ALA A 217 -18.05 -6.45 2.36
CA ALA A 217 -17.73 -5.12 2.81
C ALA A 217 -16.87 -5.18 4.09
N ALA A 218 -15.89 -4.31 4.17
CA ALA A 218 -15.04 -4.19 5.35
C ALA A 218 -14.72 -2.73 5.63
N ASP A 219 -14.81 -2.35 6.92
CA ASP A 219 -14.36 -1.05 7.36
C ASP A 219 -12.86 -0.92 7.10
N THR A 220 -12.45 0.26 6.68
CA THR A 220 -11.06 0.59 6.45
C THR A 220 -10.50 1.35 7.64
N LEU A 221 -9.33 0.97 8.10
CA LEU A 221 -8.52 1.76 9.01
C LEU A 221 -7.48 2.52 8.17
N LEU A 222 -7.56 3.84 8.17
CA LEU A 222 -6.64 4.75 7.51
C LEU A 222 -5.69 5.33 8.56
N LEU A 223 -4.39 5.20 8.34
CA LEU A 223 -3.37 5.69 9.27
C LEU A 223 -2.43 6.68 8.57
N THR A 224 -2.11 7.73 9.30
CA THR A 224 -1.06 8.71 8.92
C THR A 224 -0.06 8.83 10.05
N ALA A 225 1.23 8.73 9.75
CA ALA A 225 2.30 8.86 10.71
C ALA A 225 3.47 9.65 10.11
N PHE A 226 4.23 10.37 10.92
CA PHE A 226 5.30 11.26 10.47
C PHE A 226 6.64 10.81 10.98
N ARG A 227 7.68 10.92 10.16
CA ARG A 227 9.06 10.90 10.66
C ARG A 227 9.34 12.20 11.40
N ALA A 228 9.92 12.11 12.60
CA ALA A 228 10.31 13.29 13.38
C ALA A 228 11.17 14.25 12.54
N VAL A 229 10.97 15.55 12.76
CA VAL A 229 11.86 16.62 12.30
C VAL A 229 13.02 16.60 13.28
N GLY A 230 14.13 15.94 12.91
CA GLY A 230 15.33 15.84 13.74
C GLY A 230 16.15 17.12 13.71
#